data_30c84d08079c5a23979f34270610fc52
#
_entry.id   30c84d08079c5a23979f34270610fc52
#
_cell.length_a   1.000
_cell.length_b   1.000
_cell.length_c   1.000
_cell.angle_alpha   90.00
_cell.angle_beta   90.00
_cell.angle_gamma   90.00
#
_symmetry.space_group_name_H-M   'P 1'
#
loop_
_entity.id
_entity.type
_entity.pdbx_description
1 polymer ?
#
loop_
_entity_poly.entity_id
_entity_poly.type
_entity_poly.pdbx_seq_one_letter_code
_entity_poly.pdbx_strand_id
1 'polypeptide(L)'
;MGIRSMFNSVKDFYLIDRRTSINDMINIIKRVDIIYLFEGNPLIQLDIIKRINYKELFKDKVLLGFSAGSMNLGKIWYYSKDDDYDKTFFYEGLGFTDTTIDPHFDINNRKQVNEIVNSSYKHRIIGLPNDSCIVIKDNEIYYINNYFAVEDGKIEERKGDDLYEEHRNSRIRIK
;
A
#
# COMPACT_ATOMS: atom_id res chain seq x y z
N MET A 1 -11.69 8.85 -15.05
CA MET A 1 -12.69 8.06 -14.29
C MET A 1 -12.60 8.50 -12.84
N GLY A 2 -13.66 8.96 -12.20
CA GLY A 2 -13.56 9.46 -10.82
C GLY A 2 -13.67 8.32 -9.81
N ILE A 3 -13.05 8.45 -8.61
CA ILE A 3 -13.08 7.46 -7.53
C ILE A 3 -14.49 6.99 -7.19
N ARG A 4 -15.48 7.88 -7.22
CA ARG A 4 -16.88 7.52 -6.97
C ARG A 4 -17.40 6.41 -7.89
N SER A 5 -16.90 6.31 -9.13
CA SER A 5 -17.30 5.24 -10.05
C SER A 5 -16.66 3.88 -9.74
N MET A 6 -15.62 3.83 -8.90
CA MET A 6 -14.97 2.58 -8.49
C MET A 6 -15.69 1.92 -7.30
N PHE A 7 -16.51 2.66 -6.56
CA PHE A 7 -17.14 2.20 -5.32
C PHE A 7 -18.65 2.48 -5.33
N ASN A 8 -19.40 1.69 -6.10
CA ASN A 8 -20.84 1.88 -6.27
C ASN A 8 -21.68 1.80 -4.98
N SER A 9 -21.15 1.15 -3.94
CA SER A 9 -21.84 0.96 -2.65
C SER A 9 -21.43 1.97 -1.57
N VAL A 10 -20.47 2.87 -1.86
CA VAL A 10 -20.02 3.88 -0.89
C VAL A 10 -20.93 5.11 -0.97
N LYS A 11 -21.52 5.47 0.17
CA LYS A 11 -22.51 6.58 0.26
C LYS A 11 -21.82 7.94 0.29
N ASP A 12 -20.82 8.10 1.15
CA ASP A 12 -20.17 9.37 1.43
C ASP A 12 -18.67 9.30 1.17
N PHE A 13 -18.13 10.37 0.59
CA PHE A 13 -16.71 10.52 0.33
C PHE A 13 -16.21 11.82 0.94
N TYR A 14 -15.13 11.73 1.68
CA TYR A 14 -14.44 12.86 2.28
C TYR A 14 -12.99 12.89 1.76
N LEU A 15 -12.51 14.07 1.43
CA LEU A 15 -11.11 14.28 1.08
C LEU A 15 -10.39 14.93 2.24
N ILE A 16 -9.28 14.34 2.66
CA ILE A 16 -8.36 14.90 3.64
C ILE A 16 -7.06 15.26 2.92
N ASP A 17 -6.64 16.50 3.04
CA ASP A 17 -5.39 17.01 2.51
C ASP A 17 -4.70 17.97 3.50
N ARG A 18 -3.62 18.63 3.06
CA ARG A 18 -2.85 19.55 3.91
C ARG A 18 -3.67 20.71 4.47
N ARG A 19 -4.77 21.09 3.84
CA ARG A 19 -5.66 22.20 4.23
C ARG A 19 -6.67 21.78 5.29
N THR A 20 -6.89 20.49 5.46
CA THR A 20 -7.85 19.96 6.44
C THR A 20 -7.35 20.21 7.83
N SER A 21 -8.16 20.81 8.69
CA SER A 21 -7.83 21.02 10.10
C SER A 21 -7.71 19.68 10.85
N ILE A 22 -6.93 19.65 11.93
CA ILE A 22 -6.77 18.44 12.76
C ILE A 22 -8.14 17.97 13.31
N ASN A 23 -8.98 18.91 13.76
CA ASN A 23 -10.30 18.57 14.27
C ASN A 23 -11.21 17.98 13.19
N ASP A 24 -11.19 18.54 11.99
CA ASP A 24 -11.97 17.99 10.87
C ASP A 24 -11.46 16.62 10.45
N MET A 25 -10.14 16.42 10.40
CA MET A 25 -9.55 15.10 10.14
C MET A 25 -10.06 14.06 11.12
N ILE A 26 -10.00 14.35 12.43
CA ILE A 26 -10.46 13.44 13.48
C ILE A 26 -11.96 13.16 13.33
N ASN A 27 -12.78 14.19 13.09
CA ASN A 27 -14.22 14.05 12.94
C ASN A 27 -14.60 13.24 11.71
N ILE A 28 -13.93 13.43 10.58
CA ILE A 28 -14.12 12.65 9.36
C ILE A 28 -13.75 11.19 9.62
N ILE A 29 -12.55 10.94 10.13
CA ILE A 29 -12.04 9.59 10.33
C ILE A 29 -12.90 8.77 11.28
N LYS A 30 -13.43 9.38 12.34
CA LYS A 30 -14.35 8.69 13.26
C LYS A 30 -15.64 8.19 12.60
N ARG A 31 -16.06 8.81 11.50
CA ARG A 31 -17.36 8.54 10.84
C ARG A 31 -17.27 7.59 9.65
N VAL A 32 -16.08 7.31 9.13
CA VAL A 32 -15.87 6.47 7.95
C VAL A 32 -15.48 5.06 8.34
N ASP A 33 -15.80 4.10 7.50
CA ASP A 33 -15.43 2.68 7.66
C ASP A 33 -14.16 2.33 6.88
N ILE A 34 -13.89 3.09 5.81
CA ILE A 34 -12.78 2.84 4.88
C ILE A 34 -11.90 4.07 4.81
N ILE A 35 -10.61 3.87 4.89
CA ILE A 35 -9.59 4.90 4.66
C ILE A 35 -8.78 4.49 3.44
N TYR A 36 -8.77 5.34 2.43
CA TYR A 36 -8.03 5.12 1.21
C TYR A 36 -6.83 6.06 1.12
N LEU A 37 -5.64 5.50 1.21
CA LEU A 37 -4.38 6.21 1.02
C LEU A 37 -4.03 6.19 -0.47
N PHE A 38 -4.06 7.37 -1.08
CA PHE A 38 -3.84 7.55 -2.50
C PHE A 38 -2.38 7.50 -2.91
N GLU A 39 -2.16 7.50 -4.22
CA GLU A 39 -0.88 7.78 -4.86
C GLU A 39 -0.38 9.21 -4.58
N GLY A 40 0.84 9.50 -4.94
CA GLY A 40 1.48 10.80 -4.84
C GLY A 40 2.77 10.76 -4.03
N ASN A 41 3.08 11.84 -3.32
CA ASN A 41 4.30 11.89 -2.52
C ASN A 41 4.09 11.22 -1.15
N PRO A 42 4.82 10.12 -0.85
CA PRO A 42 4.63 9.36 0.39
C PRO A 42 5.00 10.16 1.64
N LEU A 43 6.00 11.03 1.58
CA LEU A 43 6.41 11.87 2.73
C LEU A 43 5.34 12.89 3.08
N ILE A 44 4.75 13.56 2.08
CA ILE A 44 3.66 14.51 2.31
C ILE A 44 2.45 13.80 2.92
N GLN A 45 2.13 12.61 2.43
CA GLN A 45 1.02 11.82 2.96
C GLN A 45 1.26 11.40 4.42
N LEU A 46 2.47 10.94 4.75
CA LEU A 46 2.86 10.63 6.13
C LEU A 46 2.79 11.83 7.05
N ASP A 47 3.26 12.99 6.60
CA ASP A 47 3.20 14.23 7.38
C ASP A 47 1.76 14.59 7.74
N ILE A 48 0.84 14.47 6.81
CA ILE A 48 -0.59 14.71 7.05
C ILE A 48 -1.14 13.72 8.07
N ILE A 49 -0.88 12.42 7.91
CA ILE A 49 -1.43 11.36 8.77
C ILE A 49 -0.86 11.43 10.18
N LYS A 50 0.44 11.70 10.31
CA LYS A 50 1.13 11.80 11.61
C LYS A 50 0.72 13.02 12.45
N ARG A 51 -0.07 13.94 11.91
CA ARG A 51 -0.66 15.08 12.68
C ARG A 51 -1.71 14.64 13.71
N ILE A 52 -2.21 13.41 13.59
CA ILE A 52 -3.26 12.84 14.45
C ILE A 52 -2.78 11.54 15.10
N ASN A 53 -3.49 11.07 16.12
CA ASN A 53 -3.28 9.71 16.66
C ASN A 53 -3.88 8.65 15.71
N TYR A 54 -3.23 8.47 14.56
CA TYR A 54 -3.72 7.60 13.49
C TYR A 54 -3.83 6.13 13.93
N LYS A 55 -2.94 5.63 14.80
CA LYS A 55 -2.97 4.23 15.26
C LYS A 55 -4.29 3.90 15.95
N GLU A 56 -4.79 4.80 16.77
CA GLU A 56 -6.07 4.62 17.46
C GLU A 56 -7.24 4.89 16.51
N LEU A 57 -7.16 5.95 15.71
CA LEU A 57 -8.26 6.35 14.83
C LEU A 57 -8.49 5.39 13.65
N PHE A 58 -7.46 4.67 13.20
CA PHE A 58 -7.53 3.73 12.08
C PHE A 58 -7.81 2.28 12.53
N LYS A 59 -7.78 2.03 13.84
CA LYS A 59 -7.99 0.72 14.44
C LYS A 59 -9.24 0.09 13.86
N ASP A 60 -10.01 -0.45 13.79
CA ASP A 60 -11.23 -1.11 13.31
C ASP A 60 -11.72 -0.61 11.92
N LYS A 61 -10.83 -0.11 11.09
CA LYS A 61 -11.15 0.38 9.75
C LYS A 61 -10.50 -0.44 8.66
N VAL A 62 -11.14 -0.47 7.50
CA VAL A 62 -10.51 -1.03 6.30
C VAL A 62 -9.53 0.00 5.74
N LEU A 63 -8.27 -0.37 5.62
CA LEU A 63 -7.22 0.46 5.05
C LEU A 63 -6.93 0.00 3.61
N LEU A 64 -7.06 0.89 2.66
CA LEU A 64 -6.68 0.66 1.28
C LEU A 64 -5.49 1.55 0.95
N GLY A 65 -4.46 0.98 0.36
CA GLY A 65 -3.28 1.72 -0.10
C GLY A 65 -3.05 1.51 -1.59
N PHE A 66 -2.80 2.60 -2.32
CA PHE A 66 -2.41 2.56 -3.72
C PHE A 66 -1.11 3.33 -3.92
N SER A 67 -0.13 2.73 -4.61
CA SER A 67 1.19 3.34 -4.86
C SER A 67 1.84 3.84 -3.55
N ALA A 68 2.09 5.13 -3.39
CA ALA A 68 2.60 5.76 -2.17
C ALA A 68 1.79 5.38 -0.93
N GLY A 69 0.48 5.24 -1.05
CA GLY A 69 -0.39 4.79 0.04
C GLY A 69 -0.11 3.36 0.48
N SER A 70 0.18 2.44 -0.46
CA SER A 70 0.57 1.07 -0.12
C SER A 70 1.93 1.01 0.59
N MET A 71 2.90 1.82 0.15
CA MET A 71 4.20 1.96 0.81
C MET A 71 4.03 2.43 2.25
N ASN A 72 3.23 3.47 2.47
CA ASN A 72 3.02 4.07 3.78
C ASN A 72 2.32 3.17 4.80
N LEU A 73 1.53 2.18 4.37
CA LEU A 73 0.95 1.20 5.29
C LEU A 73 2.00 0.30 5.94
N GLY A 74 3.14 0.09 5.28
CA GLY A 74 4.27 -0.68 5.81
C GLY A 74 4.91 -0.03 7.04
N LYS A 75 5.59 -0.85 7.84
CA LYS A 75 6.47 -0.36 8.92
C LYS A 75 7.67 0.35 8.34
N ILE A 76 8.24 -0.20 7.28
CA ILE A 76 9.32 0.37 6.50
C ILE A 76 8.87 0.44 5.04
N TRP A 77 9.08 1.55 4.40
CA TRP A 77 8.92 1.64 2.97
C TRP A 77 10.22 2.01 2.28
N TYR A 78 10.32 1.57 1.06
CA TYR A 78 11.45 1.67 0.18
C TYR A 78 11.15 2.64 -0.95
N TYR A 79 12.09 3.51 -1.25
CA TYR A 79 12.02 4.38 -2.41
C TYR A 79 13.26 4.14 -3.27
N SER A 80 13.06 3.71 -4.51
CA SER A 80 14.14 3.56 -5.46
C SER A 80 14.59 4.93 -5.97
N LYS A 81 15.87 5.02 -6.33
CA LYS A 81 16.39 6.17 -7.05
C LYS A 81 15.61 6.38 -8.35
N ASP A 82 15.10 7.58 -8.55
CA ASP A 82 14.37 8.01 -9.74
C ASP A 82 14.72 9.46 -10.12
N ASP A 83 13.88 10.09 -10.92
CA ASP A 83 14.10 11.47 -11.38
C ASP A 83 13.84 12.51 -10.27
N ASP A 84 13.04 12.16 -9.26
CA ASP A 84 12.73 13.03 -8.13
C ASP A 84 13.77 12.91 -7.00
N TYR A 85 14.41 11.74 -6.87
CA TYR A 85 15.40 11.47 -5.83
C TYR A 85 16.65 10.78 -6.41
N ASP A 86 17.81 11.34 -6.13
CA ASP A 86 19.10 10.86 -6.61
C ASP A 86 19.66 9.64 -5.86
N LYS A 87 18.97 9.20 -4.81
CA LYS A 87 19.37 8.10 -3.92
C LYS A 87 18.21 7.20 -3.55
N THR A 88 18.51 5.93 -3.44
CA THR A 88 17.61 4.95 -2.80
C THR A 88 17.64 5.10 -1.29
N PHE A 89 16.49 5.08 -0.65
CA PHE A 89 16.38 5.18 0.80
C PHE A 89 15.22 4.36 1.37
N PHE A 90 15.32 4.09 2.66
CA PHE A 90 14.25 3.50 3.47
C PHE A 90 13.73 4.51 4.47
N TYR A 91 12.45 4.47 4.72
CA TYR A 91 11.80 5.39 5.63
C TYR A 91 10.77 4.66 6.51
N GLU A 92 10.50 5.20 7.69
CA GLU A 92 9.51 4.65 8.60
C GLU A 92 8.09 5.05 8.15
N GLY A 93 7.25 4.05 7.88
CA GLY A 93 5.85 4.23 7.51
C GLY A 93 4.91 4.29 8.72
N LEU A 94 3.68 3.83 8.51
CA LEU A 94 2.62 3.84 9.54
C LEU A 94 2.63 2.58 10.42
N GLY A 95 3.23 1.49 9.95
CA GLY A 95 3.43 0.27 10.71
C GLY A 95 2.16 -0.58 10.90
N PHE A 96 1.29 -0.60 9.92
CA PHE A 96 0.13 -1.52 9.88
C PHE A 96 0.49 -2.90 9.34
N THR A 97 1.62 -3.03 8.66
CA THR A 97 2.19 -4.30 8.20
C THR A 97 3.72 -4.24 8.24
N ASP A 98 4.35 -5.39 8.41
CA ASP A 98 5.81 -5.54 8.28
C ASP A 98 6.26 -5.71 6.82
N THR A 99 5.32 -5.74 5.87
CA THR A 99 5.61 -5.89 4.44
C THR A 99 6.12 -4.58 3.85
N THR A 100 7.33 -4.61 3.28
CA THR A 100 7.89 -3.52 2.47
C THR A 100 7.54 -3.77 1.02
N ILE A 101 6.94 -2.80 0.35
CA ILE A 101 6.42 -2.93 -1.02
C ILE A 101 7.15 -1.96 -1.95
N ASP A 102 7.52 -2.45 -3.14
CA ASP A 102 7.88 -1.64 -4.31
C ASP A 102 6.70 -1.70 -5.30
N PRO A 103 5.80 -0.70 -5.30
CA PRO A 103 4.65 -0.68 -6.19
C PRO A 103 5.08 -0.38 -7.63
N HIS A 104 4.20 -0.74 -8.59
CA HIS A 104 4.48 -0.56 -10.02
C HIS A 104 5.72 -1.31 -10.50
N PHE A 105 6.07 -2.41 -9.83
CA PHE A 105 7.25 -3.18 -10.18
C PHE A 105 7.12 -3.81 -11.56
N ASP A 106 8.15 -3.57 -12.41
CA ASP A 106 8.27 -4.19 -13.72
C ASP A 106 9.58 -4.97 -13.82
N ILE A 107 9.48 -6.28 -13.90
CA ILE A 107 10.63 -7.20 -14.03
C ILE A 107 11.45 -6.94 -15.29
N ASN A 108 10.87 -6.31 -16.32
CA ASN A 108 11.57 -5.95 -17.55
C ASN A 108 12.35 -4.63 -17.42
N ASN A 109 12.08 -3.85 -16.38
CA ASN A 109 12.83 -2.62 -16.09
C ASN A 109 14.13 -2.96 -15.34
N ARG A 110 15.23 -3.15 -16.10
CA ARG A 110 16.55 -3.52 -15.54
C ARG A 110 17.04 -2.56 -14.46
N LYS A 111 16.75 -1.26 -14.57
CA LYS A 111 17.16 -0.27 -13.57
C LYS A 111 16.44 -0.55 -12.24
N GLN A 112 15.12 -0.71 -12.28
CA GLN A 112 14.33 -1.02 -11.10
C GLN A 112 14.73 -2.37 -10.48
N VAL A 113 14.93 -3.40 -11.30
CA VAL A 113 15.38 -4.73 -10.84
C VAL A 113 16.73 -4.63 -10.11
N ASN A 114 17.72 -3.92 -10.68
CA ASN A 114 19.02 -3.76 -10.02
C ASN A 114 18.89 -3.02 -8.68
N GLU A 115 18.10 -1.96 -8.63
CA GLU A 115 17.90 -1.18 -7.41
C GLU A 115 17.22 -2.00 -6.30
N ILE A 116 16.13 -2.72 -6.60
CA ILE A 116 15.41 -3.51 -5.62
C ILE A 116 16.26 -4.68 -5.11
N VAL A 117 16.99 -5.36 -6.00
CA VAL A 117 17.91 -6.45 -5.64
C VAL A 117 19.03 -5.95 -4.70
N ASN A 118 19.67 -4.83 -5.04
CA ASN A 118 20.70 -4.23 -4.17
C ASN A 118 20.14 -3.79 -2.81
N SER A 119 18.91 -3.31 -2.79
CA SER A 119 18.26 -2.84 -1.57
C SER A 119 17.81 -3.97 -0.67
N SER A 120 17.54 -5.15 -1.25
CA SER A 120 17.03 -6.32 -0.53
C SER A 120 18.00 -6.94 0.47
N TYR A 121 19.30 -6.59 0.43
CA TYR A 121 20.26 -6.95 1.48
C TYR A 121 19.97 -6.28 2.82
N LYS A 122 19.19 -5.20 2.85
CA LYS A 122 18.81 -4.51 4.08
C LYS A 122 17.44 -4.95 4.60
N HIS A 123 16.51 -5.14 3.71
CA HIS A 123 15.13 -5.50 4.00
C HIS A 123 14.56 -6.35 2.86
N ARG A 124 13.79 -7.36 3.21
CA ARG A 124 12.96 -8.05 2.24
C ARG A 124 11.97 -7.07 1.61
N ILE A 125 11.88 -7.08 0.29
CA ILE A 125 10.98 -6.20 -0.47
C ILE A 125 10.08 -7.05 -1.35
N ILE A 126 8.81 -6.66 -1.46
CA ILE A 126 7.86 -7.26 -2.39
C ILE A 126 7.71 -6.33 -3.58
N GLY A 127 8.21 -6.75 -4.74
CA GLY A 127 7.92 -6.10 -6.01
C GLY A 127 6.49 -6.42 -6.43
N LEU A 128 5.62 -5.41 -6.50
CA LEU A 128 4.20 -5.57 -6.73
C LEU A 128 3.80 -4.95 -8.09
N PRO A 129 3.54 -5.76 -9.13
CA PRO A 129 3.04 -5.29 -10.42
C PRO A 129 1.69 -4.58 -10.32
N ASN A 130 1.32 -3.82 -11.36
CA ASN A 130 0.10 -3.01 -11.37
C ASN A 130 -1.21 -3.80 -11.28
N ASP A 131 -1.20 -5.07 -11.68
CA ASP A 131 -2.35 -5.98 -11.64
C ASP A 131 -2.38 -6.85 -10.38
N SER A 132 -1.47 -6.61 -9.44
CA SER A 132 -1.30 -7.40 -8.23
C SER A 132 -1.74 -6.65 -6.97
N CYS A 133 -2.12 -7.42 -5.95
CA CYS A 133 -2.59 -6.87 -4.68
C CYS A 133 -2.13 -7.74 -3.50
N ILE A 134 -1.95 -7.11 -2.35
CA ILE A 134 -1.75 -7.78 -1.07
C ILE A 134 -2.96 -7.50 -0.19
N VAL A 135 -3.56 -8.56 0.32
CA VAL A 135 -4.65 -8.49 1.32
C VAL A 135 -4.14 -9.02 2.64
N ILE A 136 -4.28 -8.24 3.71
CA ILE A 136 -3.89 -8.63 5.05
C ILE A 136 -5.15 -8.66 5.91
N LYS A 137 -5.46 -9.83 6.45
CA LYS A 137 -6.63 -10.07 7.30
C LYS A 137 -6.26 -11.06 8.40
N ASP A 138 -6.63 -10.75 9.64
CA ASP A 138 -6.42 -11.62 10.80
C ASP A 138 -4.97 -12.12 10.96
N ASN A 139 -3.98 -11.27 10.63
CA ASN A 139 -2.54 -11.54 10.56
C ASN A 139 -2.12 -12.53 9.45
N GLU A 140 -3.01 -12.93 8.58
CA GLU A 140 -2.70 -13.71 7.38
C GLU A 140 -2.49 -12.77 6.18
N ILE A 141 -1.54 -13.12 5.31
CA ILE A 141 -1.18 -12.34 4.13
C ILE A 141 -1.52 -13.16 2.90
N TYR A 142 -2.38 -12.62 2.05
CA TYR A 142 -2.79 -13.19 0.77
C TYR A 142 -2.24 -12.32 -0.35
N TYR A 143 -1.69 -12.95 -1.36
CA TYR A 143 -1.21 -12.29 -2.56
C TYR A 143 -2.14 -12.62 -3.71
N ILE A 144 -2.55 -11.60 -4.44
CA ILE A 144 -3.44 -11.72 -5.59
C ILE A 144 -2.62 -11.43 -6.84
N ASN A 145 -2.66 -12.34 -7.81
CA ASN A 145 -1.83 -12.38 -9.00
C ASN A 145 -0.32 -12.55 -8.68
N ASN A 146 0.53 -12.45 -9.68
CA ASN A 146 1.96 -12.67 -9.52
C ASN A 146 2.63 -11.53 -8.76
N TYR A 147 3.61 -11.85 -7.95
CA TYR A 147 4.45 -10.89 -7.24
C TYR A 147 5.90 -11.37 -7.21
N PHE A 148 6.81 -10.48 -6.85
CA PHE A 148 8.23 -10.78 -6.77
C PHE A 148 8.71 -10.66 -5.33
N ALA A 149 9.18 -11.75 -4.74
CA ALA A 149 9.85 -11.74 -3.46
C ALA A 149 11.34 -11.44 -3.67
N VAL A 150 11.84 -10.36 -3.07
CA VAL A 150 13.23 -9.94 -3.22
C VAL A 150 13.88 -9.87 -1.86
N GLU A 151 14.88 -10.74 -1.65
CA GLU A 151 15.56 -10.92 -0.37
C GLU A 151 17.00 -11.40 -0.59
N ASP A 152 17.95 -10.88 0.19
CA ASP A 152 19.35 -11.24 0.14
C ASP A 152 19.97 -11.24 -1.27
N GLY A 153 19.62 -10.23 -2.07
CA GLY A 153 20.13 -10.09 -3.44
C GLY A 153 19.51 -11.04 -4.45
N LYS A 154 18.48 -11.79 -4.09
CA LYS A 154 17.76 -12.73 -4.97
C LYS A 154 16.37 -12.23 -5.23
N ILE A 155 15.89 -12.48 -6.45
CA ILE A 155 14.52 -12.19 -6.87
C ILE A 155 13.85 -13.48 -7.30
N GLU A 156 12.66 -13.72 -6.78
CA GLU A 156 11.83 -14.88 -7.12
C GLU A 156 10.44 -14.41 -7.51
N GLU A 157 10.01 -14.76 -8.72
CA GLU A 157 8.61 -14.63 -9.10
C GLU A 157 7.78 -15.68 -8.35
N ARG A 158 6.70 -15.24 -7.75
CA ARG A 158 5.75 -16.10 -7.04
C ARG A 158 4.34 -15.87 -7.56
N LYS A 159 3.58 -16.95 -7.65
CA LYS A 159 2.18 -16.90 -8.03
C LYS A 159 1.34 -16.72 -6.76
N GLY A 160 0.54 -15.67 -6.74
CA GLY A 160 -0.52 -15.49 -5.75
C GLY A 160 -1.81 -16.18 -6.19
N ASP A 161 -2.87 -15.98 -5.41
CA ASP A 161 -4.19 -16.51 -5.71
C ASP A 161 -4.80 -15.80 -6.93
N ASP A 162 -5.51 -16.56 -7.76
CA ASP A 162 -6.22 -16.02 -8.91
C ASP A 162 -7.63 -15.58 -8.49
N LEU A 163 -7.88 -14.28 -8.43
CA LEU A 163 -9.19 -13.72 -8.11
C LEU A 163 -10.33 -14.23 -8.99
N TYR A 164 -10.04 -14.64 -10.23
CA TYR A 164 -11.06 -15.12 -11.17
C TYR A 164 -11.45 -16.58 -10.95
N GLU A 165 -10.57 -17.42 -10.41
CA GLU A 165 -10.88 -18.81 -10.09
C GLU A 165 -11.66 -18.94 -8.77
N GLU A 166 -11.34 -18.16 -7.76
CA GLU A 166 -12.05 -18.18 -6.47
C GLU A 166 -13.49 -17.68 -6.56
N HIS A 167 -13.78 -16.69 -7.40
CA HIS A 167 -15.16 -16.23 -7.64
C HIS A 167 -16.06 -17.27 -8.31
N ARG A 168 -15.49 -18.29 -8.94
CA ARG A 168 -16.28 -19.44 -9.46
C ARG A 168 -16.61 -20.47 -8.37
N ASN A 169 -15.80 -20.58 -7.33
CA ASN A 169 -15.89 -21.67 -6.35
C ASN A 169 -16.28 -21.25 -4.92
N SER A 170 -16.22 -19.98 -4.55
CA SER A 170 -16.63 -19.54 -3.23
C SER A 170 -17.42 -18.22 -3.28
N ARG A 171 -18.68 -18.27 -2.85
CA ARG A 171 -19.39 -17.07 -2.41
C ARG A 171 -18.72 -16.59 -1.12
N ILE A 172 -17.72 -15.74 -1.21
CA ILE A 172 -17.20 -15.05 -0.04
C ILE A 172 -18.33 -14.16 0.47
N ARG A 173 -19.05 -14.63 1.49
CA ARG A 173 -19.96 -13.80 2.28
C ARG A 173 -19.08 -12.92 3.16
N ILE A 174 -18.86 -11.69 2.74
CA ILE A 174 -18.45 -10.63 3.67
C ILE A 174 -19.67 -10.39 4.57
N LYS A 175 -19.59 -10.86 5.80
CA LYS A 175 -20.54 -10.50 6.86
C LYS A 175 -20.12 -9.20 7.50
#